data_3ec104d3a2a3c6aa2530f15dfc29aea1
#
_entry.id   3ec104d3a2a3c6aa2530f15dfc29aea1
#
_cell.length_a   1.000
_cell.length_b   1.000
_cell.length_c   1.000
_cell.angle_alpha   90.00
_cell.angle_beta   90.00
_cell.angle_gamma   90.00
#
_symmetry.space_group_name_H-M   'P 1'
#
loop_
_entity.id
_entity.type
_entity.pdbx_description
1 polymer ?
#
loop_
_entity_poly.entity_id
_entity_poly.type
_entity_poly.pdbx_seq_one_letter_code
_entity_poly.pdbx_strand_id
1 'polypeptide(L)'
;MRTKIIVLSLLLSSCTSFYIPLLTPYKMDIRQGNSVTPAMREKLKIGMTKPQVQFVMGTPMIQDVFHGNRWDYVYRYEHARKMVDKQNLTLYFEADKLASIVDGSQPAEAAPVKADGQAKG
;
A
#
# COMPACT_ATOMS: atom_id res chain seq x y z
N MET A 1 31.90 -37.35 39.34
CA MET A 1 31.73 -35.97 38.86
C MET A 1 31.85 -35.81 37.36
N ARG A 2 32.82 -36.49 36.71
CA ARG A 2 33.03 -36.38 35.25
C ARG A 2 31.81 -36.82 34.40
N THR A 3 31.12 -37.89 34.81
CA THR A 3 29.92 -38.40 34.12
C THR A 3 28.73 -37.42 34.20
N LYS A 4 28.55 -36.74 35.36
CA LYS A 4 27.48 -35.75 35.50
C LYS A 4 27.67 -34.50 34.60
N ILE A 5 28.93 -34.10 34.40
CA ILE A 5 29.27 -32.98 33.52
C ILE A 5 29.00 -33.33 32.05
N ILE A 6 29.32 -34.58 31.65
CA ILE A 6 29.07 -35.04 30.28
C ILE A 6 27.56 -35.11 29.98
N VAL A 7 26.76 -35.60 30.91
CA VAL A 7 25.31 -35.66 30.75
C VAL A 7 24.70 -34.26 30.70
N LEU A 8 25.18 -33.31 31.50
CA LEU A 8 24.73 -31.93 31.48
C LEU A 8 25.10 -31.24 30.15
N SER A 9 26.31 -31.53 29.62
CA SER A 9 26.75 -31.00 28.33
C SER A 9 25.91 -31.52 27.17
N LEU A 10 25.52 -32.81 27.21
CA LEU A 10 24.62 -33.38 26.18
C LEU A 10 23.22 -32.78 26.18
N LEU A 11 22.71 -32.41 27.35
CA LEU A 11 21.39 -31.77 27.49
C LEU A 11 21.36 -30.33 26.94
N LEU A 12 22.49 -29.61 26.98
CA LEU A 12 22.59 -28.26 26.41
C LEU A 12 22.73 -28.25 24.89
N SER A 13 23.20 -29.35 24.28
CA SER A 13 23.34 -29.49 22.80
C SER A 13 22.00 -29.69 22.10
N SER A 14 20.91 -29.89 22.83
CA SER A 14 19.58 -30.16 22.28
C SER A 14 18.81 -28.89 21.86
N CYS A 15 19.49 -27.74 21.73
CA CYS A 15 18.91 -26.55 21.09
C CYS A 15 18.96 -26.63 19.56
N THR A 16 18.64 -27.77 18.96
CA THR A 16 18.23 -27.84 17.57
C THR A 16 16.84 -27.23 17.47
N SER A 17 16.66 -26.33 16.54
CA SER A 17 15.41 -25.61 16.24
C SER A 17 14.23 -26.58 16.26
N PHE A 18 13.53 -26.62 17.41
CA PHE A 18 12.33 -27.43 17.55
C PHE A 18 11.22 -26.71 16.77
N TYR A 19 11.11 -27.07 15.49
CA TYR A 19 10.02 -26.61 14.65
C TYR A 19 8.74 -27.31 15.10
N ILE A 20 7.93 -26.60 15.88
CA ILE A 20 6.59 -27.06 16.24
C ILE A 20 5.63 -26.62 15.15
N PRO A 21 5.17 -27.52 14.26
CA PRO A 21 4.26 -27.14 13.18
C PRO A 21 2.91 -26.62 13.68
N LEU A 22 2.59 -26.88 14.96
CA LEU A 22 1.37 -26.40 15.62
C LEU A 22 1.46 -24.94 16.08
N LEU A 23 2.66 -24.38 16.21
CA LEU A 23 2.94 -23.01 16.65
C LEU A 23 3.38 -22.11 15.50
N THR A 24 2.80 -22.29 14.33
CA THR A 24 2.99 -21.31 13.23
C THR A 24 2.30 -20.02 13.62
N PRO A 25 3.02 -18.91 13.76
CA PRO A 25 2.38 -17.62 14.05
C PRO A 25 1.41 -17.29 12.92
N TYR A 26 0.17 -17.01 13.28
CA TYR A 26 -0.84 -16.57 12.32
C TYR A 26 -0.36 -15.31 11.61
N LYS A 27 -0.19 -15.40 10.32
CA LYS A 27 0.22 -14.28 9.47
C LYS A 27 -1.05 -13.55 9.03
N MET A 28 -1.28 -12.39 9.62
CA MET A 28 -2.43 -11.56 9.25
C MET A 28 -2.18 -10.85 7.93
N ASP A 29 -3.22 -10.78 7.12
CA ASP A 29 -3.28 -9.93 5.95
C ASP A 29 -3.62 -8.51 6.39
N ILE A 30 -2.77 -7.56 6.06
CA ILE A 30 -2.98 -6.16 6.38
C ILE A 30 -3.38 -5.43 5.10
N ARG A 31 -4.61 -4.93 5.09
CA ARG A 31 -5.14 -4.08 4.01
C ARG A 31 -5.34 -2.69 4.54
N GLN A 32 -4.72 -1.72 3.90
CA GLN A 32 -4.79 -0.32 4.31
C GLN A 32 -5.10 0.57 3.10
N GLY A 33 -5.94 1.58 3.34
CA GLY A 33 -6.27 2.58 2.34
C GLY A 33 -7.50 2.25 1.51
N ASN A 34 -7.67 3.00 0.43
CA ASN A 34 -8.79 2.90 -0.48
C ASN A 34 -8.50 1.84 -1.56
N SER A 35 -9.12 0.69 -1.46
CA SER A 35 -9.04 -0.32 -2.53
C SER A 35 -9.72 0.19 -3.80
N VAL A 36 -8.93 0.47 -4.83
CA VAL A 36 -9.41 0.88 -6.14
C VAL A 36 -9.57 -0.36 -7.02
N THR A 37 -10.80 -0.77 -7.23
CA THR A 37 -11.07 -1.90 -8.14
C THR A 37 -11.09 -1.45 -9.59
N PRO A 38 -10.76 -2.33 -10.55
CA PRO A 38 -10.88 -2.01 -11.98
C PRO A 38 -12.27 -1.50 -12.36
N ALA A 39 -13.33 -2.10 -11.79
CA ALA A 39 -14.70 -1.68 -12.01
C ALA A 39 -15.01 -0.27 -11.51
N MET A 40 -14.40 0.17 -10.40
CA MET A 40 -14.50 1.56 -9.93
C MET A 40 -13.80 2.51 -10.91
N ARG A 41 -12.63 2.12 -11.41
CA ARG A 41 -11.85 2.91 -12.36
C ARG A 41 -12.59 3.11 -13.67
N GLU A 42 -13.23 2.06 -14.22
CA GLU A 42 -14.02 2.14 -15.44
C GLU A 42 -15.23 3.09 -15.34
N LYS A 43 -15.75 3.26 -14.13
CA LYS A 43 -16.86 4.19 -13.86
C LYS A 43 -16.41 5.65 -13.80
N LEU A 44 -15.12 5.91 -13.63
CA LEU A 44 -14.59 7.27 -13.62
C LEU A 44 -14.57 7.84 -15.04
N LYS A 45 -15.16 9.03 -15.18
CA LYS A 45 -15.19 9.75 -16.45
C LYS A 45 -14.73 11.19 -16.24
N ILE A 46 -13.93 11.70 -17.16
CA ILE A 46 -13.54 13.09 -17.17
C ILE A 46 -14.80 13.97 -17.23
N GLY A 47 -14.83 15.03 -16.44
CA GLY A 47 -15.97 15.92 -16.29
C GLY A 47 -16.93 15.57 -15.15
N MET A 48 -16.71 14.46 -14.45
CA MET A 48 -17.49 14.13 -13.24
C MET A 48 -17.22 15.16 -12.14
N THR A 49 -18.26 15.49 -11.38
CA THR A 49 -18.12 16.36 -10.22
C THR A 49 -17.49 15.63 -9.02
N LYS A 50 -16.90 16.38 -8.10
CA LYS A 50 -16.32 15.82 -6.86
C LYS A 50 -17.27 14.87 -6.10
N PRO A 51 -18.57 15.23 -5.87
CA PRO A 51 -19.52 14.32 -5.23
C PRO A 51 -19.74 13.02 -6.01
N GLN A 52 -19.78 13.09 -7.34
CA GLN A 52 -19.95 11.89 -8.18
C GLN A 52 -18.73 10.97 -8.09
N VAL A 53 -17.53 11.53 -8.13
CA VAL A 53 -16.28 10.78 -7.94
C VAL A 53 -16.25 10.15 -6.54
N GLN A 54 -16.63 10.89 -5.52
CA GLN A 54 -16.68 10.38 -4.14
C GLN A 54 -17.71 9.25 -3.98
N PHE A 55 -18.82 9.33 -4.69
CA PHE A 55 -19.82 8.25 -4.69
C PHE A 55 -19.28 6.96 -5.30
N VAL A 56 -18.48 7.05 -6.36
CA VAL A 56 -17.89 5.88 -7.05
C VAL A 56 -16.69 5.32 -6.30
N MET A 57 -15.80 6.20 -5.82
CA MET A 57 -14.49 5.84 -5.27
C MET A 57 -14.44 5.82 -3.75
N GLY A 58 -15.43 6.40 -3.09
CA GLY A 58 -15.38 6.69 -1.65
C GLY A 58 -14.56 7.94 -1.32
N THR A 59 -14.38 8.20 -0.04
CA THR A 59 -13.60 9.34 0.45
C THR A 59 -12.11 9.11 0.19
N PRO A 60 -11.40 10.04 -0.45
CA PRO A 60 -9.97 9.91 -0.69
C PRO A 60 -9.20 9.90 0.64
N MET A 61 -8.09 9.19 0.67
CA MET A 61 -7.24 9.09 1.85
C MET A 61 -6.48 10.39 2.13
N ILE A 62 -6.08 11.07 1.07
CA ILE A 62 -5.35 12.34 1.15
C ILE A 62 -6.09 13.37 0.30
N GLN A 63 -6.50 14.45 0.95
CA GLN A 63 -6.98 15.67 0.32
C GLN A 63 -5.97 16.76 0.64
N ASP A 64 -5.38 17.35 -0.38
CA ASP A 64 -4.49 18.48 -0.18
C ASP A 64 -5.33 19.69 0.24
N VAL A 65 -5.10 20.17 1.46
CA VAL A 65 -5.83 21.32 2.02
C VAL A 65 -5.45 22.62 1.31
N PHE A 66 -4.21 22.68 0.78
CA PHE A 66 -3.69 23.86 0.08
C PHE A 66 -4.05 23.87 -1.41
N HIS A 67 -4.22 22.68 -2.00
CA HIS A 67 -4.58 22.47 -3.39
C HIS A 67 -5.80 21.56 -3.46
N GLY A 68 -6.97 22.06 -3.10
CA GLY A 68 -8.24 21.31 -3.05
C GLY A 68 -8.66 20.65 -4.37
N ASN A 69 -7.82 20.75 -5.38
CA ASN A 69 -8.03 20.21 -6.71
C ASN A 69 -7.35 18.85 -6.93
N ARG A 70 -6.66 18.30 -5.91
CA ARG A 70 -5.98 17.02 -6.00
C ARG A 70 -6.49 16.08 -4.93
N TRP A 71 -6.89 14.89 -5.35
CA TRP A 71 -7.28 13.79 -4.48
C TRP A 71 -6.40 12.57 -4.74
N ASP A 72 -5.81 12.02 -3.67
CA ASP A 72 -4.97 10.83 -3.76
C ASP A 72 -5.67 9.65 -3.08
N TYR A 73 -5.85 8.59 -3.85
CA TYR A 73 -6.31 7.29 -3.38
C TYR A 73 -5.12 6.35 -3.30
N VAL A 74 -4.79 5.93 -2.10
CA VAL A 74 -3.65 5.04 -1.84
C VAL A 74 -4.16 3.73 -1.28
N TYR A 75 -3.76 2.63 -1.87
CA TYR A 75 -4.04 1.29 -1.40
C TYR A 75 -2.75 0.52 -1.18
N ARG A 76 -2.66 -0.18 -0.06
CA ARG A 76 -1.54 -1.02 0.30
C ARG A 76 -2.06 -2.36 0.81
N TYR A 77 -1.54 -3.42 0.23
CA TYR A 77 -1.82 -4.77 0.66
C TYR A 77 -0.53 -5.48 1.04
N GLU A 78 -0.47 -5.96 2.28
CA GLU A 78 0.64 -6.75 2.79
C GLU A 78 0.14 -8.14 3.19
N HIS A 79 0.78 -9.18 2.66
CA HIS A 79 0.58 -10.55 3.05
C HIS A 79 1.82 -11.09 3.75
N ALA A 80 1.65 -11.62 4.98
CA ALA A 80 2.74 -12.21 5.74
C ALA A 80 3.99 -11.31 5.92
N ARG A 81 3.78 -10.01 6.17
CA ARG A 81 4.81 -8.95 6.27
C ARG A 81 5.56 -8.66 4.96
N LYS A 82 5.08 -9.16 3.86
CA LYS A 82 5.61 -8.84 2.54
C LYS A 82 4.59 -8.00 1.80
N MET A 83 5.04 -6.86 1.25
CA MET A 83 4.18 -6.03 0.41
C MET A 83 3.89 -6.80 -0.88
N VAL A 84 2.60 -6.98 -1.16
CA VAL A 84 2.13 -7.72 -2.33
C VAL A 84 1.63 -6.74 -3.40
N ASP A 85 0.92 -5.68 -2.97
CA ASP A 85 0.31 -4.74 -3.89
C ASP A 85 0.32 -3.32 -3.31
N LYS A 86 0.64 -2.36 -4.15
CA LYS A 86 0.59 -0.93 -3.86
C LYS A 86 0.00 -0.21 -5.06
N GLN A 87 -1.13 0.41 -4.86
CA GLN A 87 -1.81 1.18 -5.91
C GLN A 87 -1.93 2.63 -5.47
N ASN A 88 -1.59 3.54 -6.35
CA ASN A 88 -1.77 4.97 -6.18
C ASN A 88 -2.58 5.49 -7.36
N LEU A 89 -3.68 6.14 -7.07
CA LEU A 89 -4.48 6.82 -8.08
C LEU A 89 -4.64 8.28 -7.67
N THR A 90 -4.15 9.18 -8.49
CA THR A 90 -4.26 10.61 -8.29
C THR A 90 -5.29 11.20 -9.25
N LEU A 91 -6.25 11.92 -8.72
CA LEU A 91 -7.28 12.61 -9.46
C LEU A 91 -7.07 14.11 -9.37
N TYR A 92 -7.06 14.79 -10.51
CA TYR A 92 -6.97 16.23 -10.59
C TYR A 92 -8.33 16.82 -11.01
N PHE A 93 -8.75 17.85 -10.31
CA PHE A 93 -9.99 18.55 -10.56
C PHE A 93 -9.73 19.98 -11.05
N GLU A 94 -10.51 20.42 -12.00
CA GLU A 94 -10.58 21.81 -12.43
C GLU A 94 -12.04 22.30 -12.38
N ALA A 95 -12.29 23.43 -11.74
CA ALA A 95 -13.62 23.96 -11.54
C ALA A 95 -14.61 22.92 -10.96
N ASP A 96 -14.15 22.14 -9.94
CA ASP A 96 -14.89 21.06 -9.28
C ASP A 96 -15.28 19.87 -10.19
N LYS A 97 -14.69 19.78 -11.36
CA LYS A 97 -14.85 18.65 -12.29
C LYS A 97 -13.54 17.89 -12.48
N LEU A 98 -13.66 16.59 -12.64
CA LEU A 98 -12.52 15.73 -12.89
C LEU A 98 -11.87 16.07 -14.23
N ALA A 99 -10.64 16.58 -14.19
CA ALA A 99 -9.88 16.97 -15.37
C ALA A 99 -8.90 15.89 -15.81
N SER A 100 -8.23 15.21 -14.87
CA SER A 100 -7.22 14.22 -15.19
C SER A 100 -7.17 13.10 -14.17
N ILE A 101 -6.81 11.91 -14.62
CA ILE A 101 -6.62 10.70 -13.83
C ILE A 101 -5.19 10.22 -14.06
N VAL A 102 -4.38 10.18 -13.00
CA VAL A 102 -3.01 9.69 -13.06
C VAL A 102 -2.91 8.39 -12.25
N ASP A 103 -2.55 7.33 -12.93
CA ASP A 103 -2.32 6.03 -12.33
C ASP A 103 -0.85 5.88 -11.97
N GLY A 104 -0.57 5.88 -10.67
CA GLY A 104 0.76 5.69 -10.12
C GLY A 104 0.99 4.28 -9.59
N SER A 105 0.26 3.28 -10.09
CA SER A 105 0.52 1.88 -9.75
C SER A 105 1.86 1.45 -10.33
N GLN A 106 2.95 1.78 -9.63
CA GLN A 106 4.26 1.22 -9.90
C GLN A 106 4.49 0.00 -9.01
N PRO A 107 5.03 -1.10 -9.56
CA PRO A 107 5.76 -2.06 -8.76
C PRO A 107 6.84 -1.30 -7.98
N ALA A 108 7.11 -1.72 -6.74
CA ALA A 108 8.01 -1.03 -5.82
C ALA A 108 9.46 -1.03 -6.33
N GLU A 109 9.74 -0.26 -7.38
CA GLU A 109 11.09 0.10 -7.80
C GLU A 109 11.05 1.45 -8.52
N ALA A 110 11.68 2.40 -7.86
CA ALA A 110 12.22 3.67 -8.32
C ALA A 110 11.74 4.23 -9.67
N ALA A 111 10.96 5.32 -9.61
CA ALA A 111 10.99 6.28 -10.70
C ALA A 111 11.41 7.65 -10.21
N PRO A 112 12.39 8.28 -10.85
CA PRO A 112 12.83 9.62 -10.50
C PRO A 112 11.73 10.63 -10.80
N VAL A 113 11.49 11.48 -9.83
CA VAL A 113 10.68 12.68 -9.97
C VAL A 113 11.30 13.52 -11.10
N LYS A 114 10.71 13.52 -12.27
CA LYS A 114 10.99 14.56 -13.25
C LYS A 114 10.20 15.79 -12.82
N ALA A 115 10.89 16.65 -12.14
CA ALA A 115 10.51 18.04 -12.02
C ALA A 115 10.75 18.68 -13.38
N ASP A 116 9.74 18.73 -14.24
CA ASP A 116 9.75 19.64 -15.36
C ASP A 116 9.29 21.01 -14.87
N GLY A 117 10.27 21.68 -14.25
CA GLY A 117 10.25 23.11 -14.11
C GLY A 117 10.59 23.74 -15.46
N GLN A 118 9.60 24.08 -16.23
CA GLN A 118 9.78 25.07 -17.28
C GLN A 118 9.09 26.36 -16.93
N ALA A 119 9.83 27.13 -16.13
CA ALA A 119 9.67 28.56 -16.14
C ALA A 119 10.18 29.06 -17.51
N LYS A 120 9.30 29.52 -18.35
CA LYS A 120 9.68 30.38 -19.47
C LYS A 120 9.12 31.76 -19.18
N GLY A 121 10.08 32.63 -18.96
CA GLY A 121 9.93 34.04 -18.67
C GLY A 121 9.15 34.86 -19.68
#